data_ab63c6b67b51ad113229d3d0a90f71c5
#
_entry.id   ab63c6b67b51ad113229d3d0a90f71c5
#
_cell.length_a   1.000
_cell.length_b   1.000
_cell.length_c   1.000
_cell.angle_alpha   90.00
_cell.angle_beta   90.00
_cell.angle_gamma   90.00
#
_symmetry.space_group_name_H-M   'P 1'
#
loop_
_entity.id
_entity.type
_entity.pdbx_description
1 polymer ?
#
loop_
_entity_poly.entity_id
_entity_poly.type
_entity_poly.pdbx_seq_one_letter_code
_entity_poly.pdbx_strand_id
1 'polypeptide(L)'
;PLMGMTPGIKSFVAAVLGSGVVGALAYTFSDSFWFNAVEAEVYAMAMLFMSAMFWLGIKWTDSLHEPRGDRWLLLISLVVGLSFGVHFMALLTIPAIGMLYFFKSNYKKTVVNFIIANVVSIAILLLIFKLILPYTLAYFGYLEVFFVNSFGMPFNSGTIIAGLSVIAFFYFTLNYAYKQNKVRLQTGILCLLFVFI
;
A
#
# COMPACT_ATOMS: atom_id res chain seq x y z
N PRO A 1 -2.14 14.25 28.99
CA PRO A 1 -3.31 13.38 28.89
C PRO A 1 -3.36 12.27 29.95
N LEU A 2 -2.23 11.85 30.56
CA LEU A 2 -2.20 10.79 31.58
C LEU A 2 -2.65 11.23 32.98
N MET A 3 -2.75 12.53 33.27
CA MET A 3 -3.02 13.06 34.61
C MET A 3 -4.42 12.75 35.15
N GLY A 4 -5.43 12.55 34.31
CA GLY A 4 -6.81 12.26 34.72
C GLY A 4 -7.19 10.78 34.82
N MET A 5 -6.26 9.85 34.54
CA MET A 5 -6.56 8.41 34.50
C MET A 5 -6.45 7.79 35.90
N THR A 6 -7.27 6.76 36.17
CA THR A 6 -7.18 5.97 37.38
C THR A 6 -5.83 5.21 37.45
N PRO A 7 -5.34 4.86 38.66
CA PRO A 7 -4.06 4.14 38.80
C PRO A 7 -3.96 2.86 37.98
N GLY A 8 -5.04 2.09 37.89
CA GLY A 8 -5.10 0.86 37.09
C GLY A 8 -4.96 1.09 35.58
N ILE A 9 -5.55 2.17 35.06
CA ILE A 9 -5.41 2.54 33.64
C ILE A 9 -3.97 3.01 33.37
N LYS A 10 -3.37 3.77 34.28
CA LYS A 10 -1.97 4.21 34.14
C LYS A 10 -1.00 3.03 34.05
N SER A 11 -1.17 2.04 34.97
CA SER A 11 -0.32 0.84 34.96
C SER A 11 -0.52 -0.01 33.69
N PHE A 12 -1.75 -0.13 33.19
CA PHE A 12 -2.04 -0.83 31.94
C PHE A 12 -1.38 -0.12 30.75
N VAL A 13 -1.53 1.20 30.62
CA VAL A 13 -0.91 1.99 29.56
C VAL A 13 0.62 1.90 29.64
N ALA A 14 1.19 1.99 30.85
CA ALA A 14 2.63 1.84 31.04
C ALA A 14 3.12 0.44 30.63
N ALA A 15 2.38 -0.61 30.96
CA ALA A 15 2.71 -1.98 30.57
C ALA A 15 2.67 -2.16 29.04
N VAL A 16 1.64 -1.64 28.37
CA VAL A 16 1.49 -1.70 26.90
C VAL A 16 2.63 -0.94 26.22
N LEU A 17 2.90 0.29 26.61
CA LEU A 17 3.97 1.09 26.03
C LEU A 17 5.35 0.49 26.35
N GLY A 18 5.57 0.03 27.58
CA GLY A 18 6.80 -0.62 28.00
C GLY A 18 7.08 -1.90 27.22
N SER A 19 6.08 -2.75 27.04
CA SER A 19 6.23 -3.97 26.22
C SER A 19 6.54 -3.64 24.74
N GLY A 20 5.93 -2.60 24.20
CA GLY A 20 6.24 -2.11 22.85
C GLY A 20 7.69 -1.64 22.73
N VAL A 21 8.19 -0.86 23.69
CA VAL A 21 9.59 -0.41 23.73
C VAL A 21 10.55 -1.60 23.85
N VAL A 22 10.28 -2.52 24.78
CA VAL A 22 11.12 -3.73 24.95
C VAL A 22 11.15 -4.56 23.67
N GLY A 23 10.00 -4.78 23.04
CA GLY A 23 9.92 -5.51 21.76
C GLY A 23 10.71 -4.83 20.65
N ALA A 24 10.57 -3.51 20.51
CA ALA A 24 11.30 -2.73 19.52
C ALA A 24 12.82 -2.78 19.74
N LEU A 25 13.27 -2.63 20.99
CA LEU A 25 14.69 -2.72 21.32
C LEU A 25 15.23 -4.13 21.10
N ALA A 26 14.52 -5.17 21.53
CA ALA A 26 14.92 -6.56 21.30
C ALA A 26 15.08 -6.87 19.79
N TYR A 27 14.16 -6.37 18.97
CA TYR A 27 14.25 -6.49 17.51
C TYR A 27 15.43 -5.72 16.95
N THR A 28 15.62 -4.44 17.34
CA THR A 28 16.70 -3.57 16.85
C THR A 28 18.09 -4.13 17.17
N PHE A 29 18.25 -4.79 18.32
CA PHE A 29 19.52 -5.38 18.73
C PHE A 29 19.62 -6.88 18.41
N SER A 30 18.70 -7.44 17.60
CA SER A 30 18.83 -8.81 17.13
C SER A 30 19.91 -8.92 16.05
N ASP A 31 20.67 -10.01 16.05
CA ASP A 31 21.68 -10.28 15.04
C ASP A 31 21.12 -10.24 13.62
N SER A 32 19.94 -10.85 13.42
CA SER A 32 19.27 -10.88 12.12
C SER A 32 18.94 -9.49 11.59
N PHE A 33 18.46 -8.57 12.46
CA PHE A 33 18.19 -7.20 12.05
C PHE A 33 19.48 -6.45 11.73
N TRP A 34 20.53 -6.64 12.54
CA TRP A 34 21.81 -5.97 12.39
C TRP A 34 22.51 -6.41 11.10
N PHE A 35 22.54 -7.71 10.80
CA PHE A 35 23.06 -8.22 9.53
C PHE A 35 22.33 -7.60 8.34
N ASN A 36 21.01 -7.62 8.31
CA ASN A 36 20.23 -7.03 7.22
C ASN A 36 20.36 -5.50 7.13
N ALA A 37 20.65 -4.81 8.22
CA ALA A 37 20.80 -3.36 8.23
C ALA A 37 22.14 -2.88 7.71
N VAL A 38 23.21 -3.69 7.87
CA VAL A 38 24.57 -3.35 7.41
C VAL A 38 24.92 -3.93 6.05
N GLU A 39 24.19 -4.94 5.58
CA GLU A 39 24.32 -5.40 4.21
C GLU A 39 23.79 -4.33 3.25
N ALA A 40 24.50 -4.11 2.12
CA ALA A 40 24.10 -3.17 1.07
C ALA A 40 22.89 -3.70 0.27
N GLU A 41 21.89 -4.23 0.97
CA GLU A 41 20.69 -4.83 0.42
C GLU A 41 19.43 -4.02 0.77
N VAL A 42 18.39 -4.23 -0.01
CA VAL A 42 17.11 -3.51 0.06
C VAL A 42 16.22 -3.92 1.24
N TYR A 43 16.59 -4.95 2.01
CA TYR A 43 15.72 -5.56 3.02
C TYR A 43 15.38 -4.62 4.19
N ALA A 44 16.32 -3.79 4.64
CA ALA A 44 16.05 -2.83 5.72
C ALA A 44 14.96 -1.84 5.33
N MET A 45 15.02 -1.30 4.11
CA MET A 45 13.99 -0.40 3.57
C MET A 45 12.67 -1.14 3.32
N ALA A 46 12.71 -2.39 2.84
CA ALA A 46 11.53 -3.22 2.67
C ALA A 46 10.80 -3.46 4.01
N MET A 47 11.54 -3.73 5.09
CA MET A 47 10.98 -3.88 6.44
C MET A 47 10.35 -2.58 6.96
N LEU A 48 10.96 -1.43 6.66
CA LEU A 48 10.37 -0.12 6.97
C LEU A 48 9.03 0.05 6.25
N PHE A 49 8.95 -0.24 4.96
CA PHE A 49 7.69 -0.17 4.20
C PHE A 49 6.63 -1.14 4.73
N MET A 50 7.01 -2.39 5.05
CA MET A 50 6.08 -3.34 5.68
C MET A 50 5.49 -2.80 6.98
N SER A 51 6.35 -2.27 7.86
CA SER A 51 5.95 -1.70 9.15
C SER A 51 5.05 -0.47 8.96
N ALA A 52 5.41 0.41 8.04
CA ALA A 52 4.61 1.58 7.69
C ALA A 52 3.24 1.19 7.14
N MET A 53 3.18 0.24 6.20
CA MET A 53 1.92 -0.27 5.64
C MET A 53 1.03 -0.89 6.71
N PHE A 54 1.59 -1.69 7.61
CA PHE A 54 0.83 -2.30 8.70
C PHE A 54 0.27 -1.22 9.64
N TRP A 55 1.09 -0.24 10.03
CA TRP A 55 0.65 0.89 10.84
C TRP A 55 -0.45 1.72 10.16
N LEU A 56 -0.28 2.03 8.88
CA LEU A 56 -1.29 2.73 8.08
C LEU A 56 -2.58 1.90 7.95
N GLY A 57 -2.46 0.57 7.82
CA GLY A 57 -3.59 -0.35 7.82
C GLY A 57 -4.40 -0.29 9.10
N ILE A 58 -3.75 -0.24 10.27
CA ILE A 58 -4.43 -0.04 11.56
C ILE A 58 -5.14 1.31 11.57
N LYS A 59 -4.47 2.40 11.17
CA LYS A 59 -5.06 3.74 11.11
C LYS A 59 -6.27 3.80 10.18
N TRP A 60 -6.18 3.17 9.00
CA TRP A 60 -7.29 3.09 8.07
C TRP A 60 -8.48 2.33 8.67
N THR A 61 -8.24 1.17 9.26
CA THR A 61 -9.31 0.35 9.82
C THR A 61 -9.95 0.97 11.06
N ASP A 62 -9.22 1.77 11.83
CA ASP A 62 -9.78 2.53 12.96
C ASP A 62 -10.63 3.72 12.50
N SER A 63 -10.37 4.26 11.31
CA SER A 63 -11.06 5.42 10.74
C SER A 63 -12.07 5.09 9.63
N LEU A 64 -12.51 3.82 9.50
CA LEU A 64 -13.45 3.38 8.45
C LEU A 64 -14.76 4.15 8.39
N HIS A 65 -15.23 4.68 9.53
CA HIS A 65 -16.48 5.43 9.64
C HIS A 65 -16.28 6.95 9.71
N GLU A 66 -15.04 7.42 9.59
CA GLU A 66 -14.72 8.86 9.57
C GLU A 66 -14.86 9.43 8.17
N PRO A 67 -15.28 10.71 8.02
CA PRO A 67 -15.47 11.34 6.70
C PRO A 67 -14.20 11.40 5.82
N ARG A 68 -13.02 11.27 6.42
CA ARG A 68 -11.71 11.32 5.74
C ARG A 68 -10.88 10.06 5.98
N GLY A 69 -11.52 8.94 6.32
CA GLY A 69 -10.82 7.66 6.58
C GLY A 69 -10.01 7.17 5.37
N ASP A 70 -10.52 7.40 4.16
CA ASP A 70 -9.87 6.99 2.90
C ASP A 70 -8.48 7.59 2.65
N ARG A 71 -8.10 8.68 3.34
CA ARG A 71 -6.74 9.24 3.27
C ARG A 71 -5.64 8.23 3.63
N TRP A 72 -5.94 7.35 4.58
CA TRP A 72 -4.99 6.31 5.00
C TRP A 72 -4.83 5.24 3.92
N LEU A 73 -5.93 4.89 3.22
CA LEU A 73 -5.89 3.98 2.09
C LEU A 73 -5.06 4.55 0.93
N LEU A 74 -5.15 5.86 0.66
CA LEU A 74 -4.31 6.55 -0.33
C LEU A 74 -2.82 6.49 0.06
N LEU A 75 -2.50 6.69 1.34
CA LEU A 75 -1.12 6.55 1.82
C LEU A 75 -0.59 5.11 1.72
N ILE A 76 -1.43 4.11 2.00
CA ILE A 76 -1.08 2.69 1.79
C ILE A 76 -0.74 2.47 0.31
N SER A 77 -1.58 2.97 -0.60
CA SER A 77 -1.36 2.84 -2.05
C SER A 77 -0.07 3.51 -2.51
N LEU A 78 0.27 4.68 -1.95
CA LEU A 78 1.53 5.36 -2.21
C LEU A 78 2.74 4.52 -1.73
N VAL A 79 2.68 3.97 -0.51
CA VAL A 79 3.76 3.11 0.00
C VAL A 79 3.90 1.84 -0.83
N VAL A 80 2.78 1.27 -1.33
CA VAL A 80 2.80 0.17 -2.31
C VAL A 80 3.57 0.57 -3.57
N GLY A 81 3.26 1.71 -4.17
CA GLY A 81 3.98 2.22 -5.36
C GLY A 81 5.47 2.40 -5.09
N LEU A 82 5.83 3.11 -4.01
CA LEU A 82 7.23 3.32 -3.64
C LEU A 82 7.98 2.00 -3.36
N SER A 83 7.29 0.97 -2.86
CA SER A 83 7.92 -0.32 -2.57
C SER A 83 8.37 -1.05 -3.83
N PHE A 84 7.80 -0.77 -5.01
CA PHE A 84 8.27 -1.36 -6.27
C PHE A 84 9.69 -0.94 -6.63
N GLY A 85 10.10 0.27 -6.26
CA GLY A 85 11.46 0.75 -6.47
C GLY A 85 12.50 0.16 -5.51
N VAL A 86 12.06 -0.55 -4.47
CA VAL A 86 12.91 -1.13 -3.44
C VAL A 86 12.81 -2.65 -3.42
N HIS A 87 11.68 -3.18 -2.96
CA HIS A 87 11.44 -4.62 -2.87
C HIS A 87 9.95 -4.93 -2.67
N PHE A 88 9.45 -5.98 -3.33
CA PHE A 88 8.03 -6.38 -3.28
C PHE A 88 7.56 -6.94 -1.92
N MET A 89 8.44 -7.11 -0.96
CA MET A 89 8.13 -7.68 0.34
C MET A 89 7.01 -6.89 1.08
N ALA A 90 6.95 -5.57 0.88
CA ALA A 90 5.90 -4.75 1.46
C ALA A 90 4.48 -5.18 1.03
N LEU A 91 4.32 -5.72 -0.18
CA LEU A 91 3.02 -6.21 -0.69
C LEU A 91 2.45 -7.37 0.15
N LEU A 92 3.31 -8.14 0.82
CA LEU A 92 2.87 -9.25 1.67
C LEU A 92 2.03 -8.80 2.87
N THR A 93 2.03 -7.50 3.20
CA THR A 93 1.15 -6.92 4.22
C THR A 93 -0.29 -6.74 3.76
N ILE A 94 -0.57 -6.76 2.45
CA ILE A 94 -1.92 -6.54 1.90
C ILE A 94 -2.94 -7.54 2.46
N PRO A 95 -2.69 -8.86 2.50
CA PRO A 95 -3.62 -9.80 3.12
C PRO A 95 -3.87 -9.51 4.61
N ALA A 96 -2.84 -9.13 5.36
CA ALA A 96 -2.99 -8.76 6.76
C ALA A 96 -3.87 -7.51 6.95
N ILE A 97 -3.69 -6.48 6.11
CA ILE A 97 -4.55 -5.28 6.10
C ILE A 97 -5.99 -5.65 5.72
N GLY A 98 -6.18 -6.53 4.73
CA GLY A 98 -7.49 -7.05 4.35
C GLY A 98 -8.21 -7.77 5.50
N MET A 99 -7.47 -8.53 6.31
CA MET A 99 -8.00 -9.17 7.50
C MET A 99 -8.34 -8.18 8.61
N LEU A 100 -7.50 -7.16 8.85
CA LEU A 100 -7.82 -6.05 9.76
C LEU A 100 -9.13 -5.39 9.35
N TYR A 101 -9.28 -5.07 8.07
CA TYR A 101 -10.52 -4.52 7.51
C TYR A 101 -11.73 -5.45 7.76
N PHE A 102 -11.59 -6.74 7.47
CA PHE A 102 -12.67 -7.71 7.71
C PHE A 102 -13.12 -7.71 9.17
N PHE A 103 -12.18 -7.74 10.14
CA PHE A 103 -12.52 -7.78 11.56
C PHE A 103 -13.11 -6.46 12.08
N LYS A 104 -12.70 -5.32 11.56
CA LYS A 104 -13.18 -3.98 11.96
C LYS A 104 -14.46 -3.56 11.24
N SER A 105 -14.75 -4.12 10.07
CA SER A 105 -15.95 -3.82 9.29
C SER A 105 -17.23 -4.44 9.88
N ASN A 106 -18.38 -3.97 9.41
CA ASN A 106 -19.70 -4.44 9.85
C ASN A 106 -20.13 -5.79 9.21
N TYR A 107 -19.24 -6.50 8.52
CA TYR A 107 -19.56 -7.82 7.96
C TYR A 107 -19.78 -8.86 9.05
N LYS A 108 -20.73 -9.80 8.81
CA LYS A 108 -20.94 -10.94 9.71
C LYS A 108 -19.66 -11.79 9.78
N LYS A 109 -19.19 -12.09 11.00
CA LYS A 109 -17.96 -12.87 11.25
C LYS A 109 -18.24 -14.38 11.16
N THR A 110 -18.61 -14.85 9.96
CA THR A 110 -18.81 -16.28 9.66
C THR A 110 -17.55 -16.88 9.00
N VAL A 111 -17.40 -18.19 9.09
CA VAL A 111 -16.28 -18.90 8.43
C VAL A 111 -16.26 -18.64 6.93
N VAL A 112 -17.43 -18.62 6.29
CA VAL A 112 -17.54 -18.32 4.85
C VAL A 112 -17.03 -16.93 4.53
N ASN A 113 -17.47 -15.90 5.27
CA ASN A 113 -17.03 -14.51 5.04
C ASN A 113 -15.54 -14.33 5.34
N PHE A 114 -15.00 -15.06 6.31
CA PHE A 114 -13.55 -15.10 6.58
C PHE A 114 -12.77 -15.66 5.40
N ILE A 115 -13.22 -16.78 4.82
CA ILE A 115 -12.57 -17.35 3.63
C ILE A 115 -12.66 -16.39 2.45
N ILE A 116 -13.83 -15.79 2.20
CA ILE A 116 -14.00 -14.80 1.13
C ILE A 116 -13.06 -13.62 1.32
N ALA A 117 -12.93 -13.07 2.53
CA ALA A 117 -12.04 -11.96 2.82
C ALA A 117 -10.57 -12.29 2.53
N ASN A 118 -10.13 -13.52 2.87
CA ASN A 118 -8.79 -14.00 2.54
C ASN A 118 -8.59 -14.11 1.03
N VAL A 119 -9.53 -14.76 0.33
CA VAL A 119 -9.46 -14.93 -1.13
C VAL A 119 -9.41 -13.58 -1.84
N VAL A 120 -10.26 -12.62 -1.45
CA VAL A 120 -10.26 -11.27 -2.02
C VAL A 120 -8.94 -10.56 -1.75
N SER A 121 -8.39 -10.64 -0.54
CA SER A 121 -7.13 -9.98 -0.18
C SER A 121 -5.94 -10.57 -0.96
N ILE A 122 -5.91 -11.89 -1.14
CA ILE A 122 -4.90 -12.57 -1.97
C ILE A 122 -5.10 -12.21 -3.45
N ALA A 123 -6.35 -12.14 -3.92
CA ALA A 123 -6.64 -11.73 -5.30
C ALA A 123 -6.15 -10.31 -5.60
N ILE A 124 -6.32 -9.36 -4.67
CA ILE A 124 -5.79 -8.00 -4.77
C ILE A 124 -4.26 -8.02 -4.86
N LEU A 125 -3.60 -8.78 -3.99
CA LEU A 125 -2.14 -8.95 -4.04
C LEU A 125 -1.67 -9.50 -5.39
N LEU A 126 -2.31 -10.56 -5.88
CA LEU A 126 -1.97 -11.16 -7.16
C LEU A 126 -2.26 -10.23 -8.35
N LEU A 127 -3.34 -9.47 -8.30
CA LEU A 127 -3.68 -8.47 -9.32
C LEU A 127 -2.57 -7.41 -9.42
N ILE A 128 -2.12 -6.88 -8.30
CA ILE A 128 -1.04 -5.88 -8.28
C ILE A 128 0.25 -6.50 -8.81
N PHE A 129 0.65 -7.67 -8.29
CA PHE A 129 1.93 -8.29 -8.58
C PHE A 129 2.01 -8.96 -9.97
N LYS A 130 0.92 -9.57 -10.45
CA LYS A 130 0.90 -10.33 -11.71
C LYS A 130 0.33 -9.57 -12.89
N LEU A 131 -0.50 -8.56 -12.65
CA LEU A 131 -1.12 -7.78 -13.72
C LEU A 131 -0.59 -6.36 -13.77
N ILE A 132 -0.81 -5.56 -12.71
CA ILE A 132 -0.50 -4.13 -12.78
C ILE A 132 0.99 -3.92 -13.09
N LEU A 133 1.87 -4.48 -12.28
CA LEU A 133 3.32 -4.24 -12.43
C LEU A 133 3.88 -4.74 -13.75
N PRO A 134 3.73 -6.03 -14.16
CA PRO A 134 4.33 -6.51 -15.40
C PRO A 134 3.76 -5.85 -16.65
N TYR A 135 2.43 -5.63 -16.70
CA TYR A 135 1.81 -5.02 -17.87
C TYR A 135 2.12 -3.53 -17.99
N THR A 136 2.33 -2.83 -16.89
CA THR A 136 2.81 -1.44 -16.93
C THR A 136 4.21 -1.39 -17.55
N LEU A 137 5.13 -2.21 -17.08
CA LEU A 137 6.50 -2.26 -17.63
C LEU A 137 6.48 -2.67 -19.12
N ALA A 138 5.69 -3.69 -19.45
CA ALA A 138 5.53 -4.14 -20.83
C ALA A 138 4.96 -3.05 -21.74
N TYR A 139 3.96 -2.29 -21.27
CA TYR A 139 3.35 -1.20 -22.02
C TYR A 139 4.38 -0.12 -22.40
N PHE A 140 5.18 0.33 -21.44
CA PHE A 140 6.25 1.29 -21.72
C PHE A 140 7.28 0.74 -22.70
N GLY A 141 7.70 -0.52 -22.50
CA GLY A 141 8.66 -1.18 -23.41
C GLY A 141 8.12 -1.35 -24.83
N TYR A 142 6.87 -1.78 -24.98
CA TYR A 142 6.24 -1.95 -26.32
C TYR A 142 6.12 -0.63 -27.07
N LEU A 143 5.70 0.45 -26.41
CA LEU A 143 5.59 1.75 -27.05
C LEU A 143 6.98 2.29 -27.43
N GLU A 144 7.99 2.11 -26.57
CA GLU A 144 9.36 2.51 -26.90
C GLU A 144 9.86 1.81 -28.18
N VAL A 145 9.77 0.47 -28.20
CA VAL A 145 10.18 -0.34 -29.36
C VAL A 145 9.38 0.05 -30.63
N PHE A 146 8.08 0.26 -30.48
CA PHE A 146 7.21 0.62 -31.61
C PHE A 146 7.58 1.98 -32.23
N PHE A 147 7.72 3.02 -31.41
CA PHE A 147 8.02 4.37 -31.93
C PHE A 147 9.45 4.49 -32.45
N VAL A 148 10.42 3.89 -31.79
CA VAL A 148 11.82 3.93 -32.26
C VAL A 148 12.02 3.10 -33.52
N ASN A 149 11.51 1.85 -33.56
CA ASN A 149 11.79 0.94 -34.68
C ASN A 149 10.88 1.15 -35.89
N SER A 150 9.59 1.52 -35.67
CA SER A 150 8.65 1.67 -36.78
C SER A 150 8.62 3.08 -37.36
N PHE A 151 8.88 4.10 -36.54
CA PHE A 151 8.84 5.52 -36.97
C PHE A 151 10.22 6.18 -36.98
N GLY A 152 11.29 5.48 -36.59
CA GLY A 152 12.64 6.04 -36.53
C GLY A 152 12.79 7.22 -35.56
N MET A 153 11.93 7.27 -34.53
CA MET A 153 11.97 8.35 -33.53
C MET A 153 13.19 8.19 -32.59
N PRO A 154 13.66 9.27 -31.96
CA PRO A 154 14.75 9.19 -30.97
C PRO A 154 14.41 8.29 -29.80
N PHE A 155 15.44 7.72 -29.12
CA PHE A 155 15.27 6.98 -27.89
C PHE A 155 14.49 7.79 -26.84
N ASN A 156 13.70 7.11 -26.03
CA ASN A 156 12.77 7.62 -25.02
C ASN A 156 11.51 8.31 -25.56
N SER A 157 11.31 8.43 -26.88
CA SER A 157 10.08 9.03 -27.42
C SER A 157 8.84 8.19 -27.11
N GLY A 158 8.92 6.87 -27.23
CA GLY A 158 7.84 5.96 -26.88
C GLY A 158 7.53 5.97 -25.38
N THR A 159 8.55 6.05 -24.56
CA THR A 159 8.42 6.18 -23.09
C THR A 159 7.70 7.47 -22.70
N ILE A 160 8.04 8.60 -23.33
CA ILE A 160 7.35 9.88 -23.11
C ILE A 160 5.87 9.79 -23.51
N ILE A 161 5.59 9.20 -24.68
CA ILE A 161 4.22 9.01 -25.18
C ILE A 161 3.44 8.10 -24.24
N ALA A 162 4.05 7.01 -23.75
CA ALA A 162 3.45 6.13 -22.76
C ALA A 162 3.10 6.90 -21.48
N GLY A 163 4.04 7.68 -20.95
CA GLY A 163 3.81 8.51 -19.77
C GLY A 163 2.67 9.51 -19.94
N LEU A 164 2.65 10.24 -21.08
CA LEU A 164 1.57 11.18 -21.39
C LEU A 164 0.22 10.48 -21.52
N SER A 165 0.17 9.28 -22.12
CA SER A 165 -1.07 8.50 -22.24
C SER A 165 -1.60 8.05 -20.87
N VAL A 166 -0.72 7.63 -19.94
CA VAL A 166 -1.08 7.29 -18.56
C VAL A 166 -1.62 8.51 -17.83
N ILE A 167 -0.95 9.66 -17.93
CA ILE A 167 -1.42 10.94 -17.33
C ILE A 167 -2.81 11.30 -17.91
N ALA A 168 -2.98 11.22 -19.21
CA ALA A 168 -4.26 11.50 -19.86
C ALA A 168 -5.36 10.54 -19.38
N PHE A 169 -5.07 9.25 -19.28
CA PHE A 169 -5.99 8.25 -18.74
C PHE A 169 -6.48 8.60 -17.34
N PHE A 170 -5.56 8.89 -16.41
CA PHE A 170 -5.93 9.28 -15.04
C PHE A 170 -6.69 10.61 -15.00
N TYR A 171 -6.29 11.59 -15.81
CA TYR A 171 -7.00 12.87 -15.90
C TYR A 171 -8.46 12.69 -16.33
N PHE A 172 -8.69 11.95 -17.43
CA PHE A 172 -10.05 11.74 -17.94
C PHE A 172 -10.91 10.89 -17.00
N THR A 173 -10.35 9.84 -16.40
CA THR A 173 -11.09 8.97 -15.49
C THR A 173 -11.44 9.69 -14.18
N LEU A 174 -10.52 10.49 -13.61
CA LEU A 174 -10.79 11.31 -12.44
C LEU A 174 -11.83 12.39 -12.72
N ASN A 175 -11.73 13.08 -13.87
CA ASN A 175 -12.70 14.10 -14.27
C ASN A 175 -14.09 13.49 -14.47
N TYR A 176 -14.17 12.30 -15.07
CA TYR A 176 -15.43 11.57 -15.20
C TYR A 176 -16.01 11.22 -13.82
N ALA A 177 -15.20 10.64 -12.93
CA ALA A 177 -15.63 10.27 -11.58
C ALA A 177 -16.06 11.49 -10.75
N TYR A 178 -15.37 12.62 -10.92
CA TYR A 178 -15.71 13.90 -10.28
C TYR A 178 -17.07 14.43 -10.77
N LYS A 179 -17.26 14.52 -12.10
CA LYS A 179 -18.53 14.99 -12.69
C LYS A 179 -19.73 14.12 -12.31
N GLN A 180 -19.53 12.82 -12.11
CA GLN A 180 -20.57 11.87 -11.70
C GLN A 180 -20.76 11.82 -10.17
N ASN A 181 -20.00 12.60 -9.39
CA ASN A 181 -20.00 12.60 -7.92
C ASN A 181 -19.81 11.19 -7.30
N LYS A 182 -19.02 10.34 -7.95
CA LYS A 182 -18.75 8.96 -7.53
C LYS A 182 -17.51 8.91 -6.63
N VAL A 183 -17.64 9.30 -5.36
CA VAL A 183 -16.53 9.42 -4.41
C VAL A 183 -15.71 8.12 -4.29
N ARG A 184 -16.37 6.96 -4.17
CA ARG A 184 -15.67 5.66 -4.09
C ARG A 184 -14.84 5.35 -5.34
N LEU A 185 -15.34 5.72 -6.52
CA LEU A 185 -14.60 5.56 -7.76
C LEU A 185 -13.39 6.51 -7.81
N GLN A 186 -13.54 7.75 -7.35
CA GLN A 186 -12.43 8.70 -7.22
C GLN A 186 -11.33 8.13 -6.32
N THR A 187 -11.68 7.65 -5.11
CA THR A 187 -10.73 7.03 -4.20
C THR A 187 -10.01 5.84 -4.86
N GLY A 188 -10.73 4.96 -5.55
CA GLY A 188 -10.14 3.83 -6.24
C GLY A 188 -9.16 4.23 -7.35
N ILE A 189 -9.51 5.24 -8.17
CA ILE A 189 -8.63 5.77 -9.23
C ILE A 189 -7.40 6.42 -8.62
N LEU A 190 -7.54 7.18 -7.51
CA LEU A 190 -6.42 7.79 -6.80
C LEU A 190 -5.51 6.74 -6.17
N CYS A 191 -6.06 5.66 -5.59
CA CYS A 191 -5.26 4.55 -5.10
C CYS A 191 -4.43 3.92 -6.23
N LEU A 192 -5.06 3.70 -7.40
CA LEU A 192 -4.37 3.16 -8.56
C LEU A 192 -3.27 4.11 -9.05
N LEU A 193 -3.55 5.40 -9.13
CA LEU A 193 -2.56 6.43 -9.50
C LEU A 193 -1.35 6.40 -8.57
N PHE A 194 -1.57 6.31 -7.25
CA PHE A 194 -0.47 6.25 -6.28
C PHE A 194 0.34 4.96 -6.35
N VAL A 195 -0.23 3.86 -6.82
CA VAL A 195 0.51 2.61 -7.10
C VAL A 195 1.41 2.76 -8.33
N PHE A 196 1.06 3.66 -9.26
CA PHE A 196 1.84 3.93 -10.48
C PHE A 196 2.97 4.96 -10.29
N ILE A 197 2.98 5.69 -9.19
CA ILE A 197 4.03 6.68 -8.89
C ILE A 197 5.24 6.01 -8.26
#